data_0ff1f8f32f50f784479de65bbe090d27
#
_entry.id   0ff1f8f32f50f784479de65bbe090d27
#
_cell.length_a   1.000
_cell.length_b   1.000
_cell.length_c   1.000
_cell.angle_alpha   90.00
_cell.angle_beta   90.00
_cell.angle_gamma   90.00
#
_symmetry.space_group_name_H-M   'P 1'
#
loop_
_entity.id
_entity.type
_entity.pdbx_description
1 polymer ?
#
loop_
_entity_poly.entity_id
_entity_poly.type
_entity_poly.pdbx_seq_one_letter_code
_entity_poly.pdbx_strand_id
1 'polypeptide(L)'
;LEDDGLGQVIAKIEQAEIIVIGSPLYWHNICGSVRNILDRFYGLVENGSLSGRTLYFLFQGAAPEKWMLDAGEYTMKRFAALYGMKFAGTATNRSEAAKLSKKL
;
A
#
# COMPACT_ATOMS: atom_id res chain seq x y z
N LEU A 1 -1.10 17.63 -16.39
CA LEU A 1 -1.56 16.27 -16.23
C LEU A 1 -3.05 16.16 -16.56
N GLU A 2 -3.40 15.11 -17.24
CA GLU A 2 -4.80 14.84 -17.51
C GLU A 2 -5.51 14.47 -16.20
N ASP A 3 -6.77 14.88 -16.10
CA ASP A 3 -7.59 14.52 -14.96
C ASP A 3 -8.09 13.09 -15.15
N ASP A 4 -7.43 12.15 -14.50
CA ASP A 4 -7.80 10.74 -14.50
C ASP A 4 -8.39 10.31 -13.16
N GLY A 5 -8.79 11.25 -12.32
CA GLY A 5 -9.36 10.99 -11.02
C GLY A 5 -8.34 10.77 -9.90
N LEU A 6 -7.04 10.78 -10.20
CA LEU A 6 -6.02 10.53 -9.17
C LEU A 6 -6.02 11.62 -8.10
N GLY A 7 -6.25 12.88 -8.49
CA GLY A 7 -6.33 13.97 -7.53
C GLY A 7 -7.41 13.75 -6.48
N GLN A 8 -8.57 13.19 -6.89
CA GLN A 8 -9.65 12.87 -5.98
C GLN A 8 -9.27 11.72 -5.05
N VAL A 9 -8.56 10.73 -5.56
CA VAL A 9 -8.07 9.59 -4.75
C VAL A 9 -7.09 10.08 -3.71
N ILE A 10 -6.12 10.91 -4.11
CA ILE A 10 -5.14 11.47 -3.17
C ILE A 10 -5.83 12.30 -2.10
N ALA A 11 -6.82 13.12 -2.46
CA ALA A 11 -7.54 13.92 -1.49
C ALA A 11 -8.25 13.05 -0.44
N LYS A 12 -8.83 11.93 -0.86
CA LYS A 12 -9.45 10.98 0.06
C LYS A 12 -8.43 10.31 0.97
N ILE A 13 -7.27 9.95 0.45
CA ILE A 13 -6.18 9.36 1.23
C ILE A 13 -5.72 10.35 2.29
N GLU A 14 -5.59 11.61 1.94
CA GLU A 14 -5.16 12.66 2.87
C GLU A 14 -6.16 12.88 4.01
N GLN A 15 -7.45 12.57 3.78
CA GLN A 15 -8.50 12.68 4.79
C GLN A 15 -8.67 11.40 5.62
N ALA A 16 -8.15 10.29 5.16
CA ALA A 16 -8.34 9.00 5.82
C ALA A 16 -7.31 8.83 6.95
N GLU A 17 -7.73 8.21 8.05
CA GLU A 17 -6.82 7.82 9.13
C GLU A 17 -6.18 6.46 8.84
N ILE A 18 -6.91 5.60 8.15
CA ILE A 18 -6.51 4.23 7.85
C ILE A 18 -6.56 4.05 6.35
N ILE A 19 -5.47 3.53 5.79
CA ILE A 19 -5.34 3.27 4.37
C ILE A 19 -5.08 1.78 4.19
N VAL A 20 -5.86 1.15 3.31
CA VAL A 20 -5.69 -0.27 2.98
C VAL A 20 -5.34 -0.36 1.50
N ILE A 21 -4.20 -0.97 1.19
CA ILE A 21 -3.80 -1.24 -0.19
C ILE A 21 -3.83 -2.74 -0.41
N GLY A 22 -4.60 -3.17 -1.41
CA GLY A 22 -4.64 -4.55 -1.84
C GLY A 22 -4.02 -4.71 -3.21
N SER A 23 -3.19 -5.73 -3.39
CA SER A 23 -2.56 -6.01 -4.66
C SER A 23 -2.47 -7.51 -4.89
N PRO A 24 -2.83 -8.02 -6.08
CA PRO A 24 -2.42 -9.36 -6.45
C PRO A 24 -0.91 -9.38 -6.67
N LEU A 25 -0.33 -10.57 -6.52
CA LEU A 25 1.09 -10.80 -6.80
C LEU A 25 1.25 -11.12 -8.28
N TYR A 26 1.77 -10.20 -9.07
CA TYR A 26 2.04 -10.40 -10.49
C TYR A 26 3.54 -10.30 -10.74
N TRP A 27 4.09 -11.28 -11.47
CA TRP A 27 5.49 -11.28 -11.84
C TRP A 27 6.40 -11.04 -10.63
N HIS A 28 6.09 -11.75 -9.53
CA HIS A 28 6.88 -11.75 -8.30
C HIS A 28 6.83 -10.43 -7.51
N ASN A 29 5.88 -9.53 -7.81
CA ASN A 29 5.77 -8.26 -7.11
C ASN A 29 4.35 -7.69 -7.16
N ILE A 30 4.14 -6.49 -6.65
CA ILE A 30 2.85 -5.81 -6.71
C ILE A 30 2.41 -5.60 -8.15
N CYS A 31 1.09 -5.52 -8.37
CA CYS A 31 0.55 -5.35 -9.72
C CYS A 31 0.84 -3.95 -10.27
N GLY A 32 0.76 -3.84 -11.61
CA GLY A 32 1.05 -2.60 -12.32
C GLY A 32 0.18 -1.43 -11.89
N SER A 33 -1.10 -1.67 -11.61
CA SER A 33 -2.02 -0.62 -11.17
C SER A 33 -1.59 0.00 -9.85
N VAL A 34 -1.20 -0.84 -8.89
CA VAL A 34 -0.69 -0.34 -7.60
C VAL A 34 0.64 0.37 -7.80
N ARG A 35 1.54 -0.22 -8.59
CA ARG A 35 2.84 0.40 -8.89
C ARG A 35 2.68 1.78 -9.49
N ASN A 36 1.76 1.95 -10.43
CA ASN A 36 1.48 3.24 -11.04
C ASN A 36 1.05 4.29 -10.01
N ILE A 37 0.20 3.90 -9.07
CA ILE A 37 -0.25 4.82 -8.03
C ILE A 37 0.93 5.26 -7.16
N LEU A 38 1.78 4.32 -6.75
CA LEU A 38 2.96 4.63 -5.94
C LEU A 38 3.90 5.58 -6.69
N ASP A 39 4.15 5.31 -7.97
CA ASP A 39 5.04 6.11 -8.79
C ASP A 39 4.52 7.54 -8.95
N ARG A 40 3.21 7.69 -9.10
CA ARG A 40 2.60 9.02 -9.26
C ARG A 40 2.58 9.81 -7.96
N PHE A 41 2.54 9.16 -6.82
CA PHE A 41 2.67 9.82 -5.53
C PHE A 41 3.98 10.60 -5.43
N TYR A 42 5.04 10.07 -5.99
CA TYR A 42 6.36 10.66 -5.91
C TYR A 42 6.40 12.11 -6.42
N GLY A 43 5.60 12.43 -7.44
CA GLY A 43 5.56 13.78 -7.99
C GLY A 43 4.42 14.65 -7.47
N LEU A 44 3.47 14.10 -6.75
CA LEU A 44 2.24 14.79 -6.38
C LEU A 44 2.03 14.93 -4.88
N VAL A 45 2.69 14.12 -4.08
CA VAL A 45 2.50 14.08 -2.62
C VAL A 45 3.83 14.39 -1.95
N GLU A 46 3.82 15.34 -1.03
CA GLU A 46 5.04 15.71 -0.30
C GLU A 46 5.45 14.64 0.69
N ASN A 47 6.75 14.47 0.88
CA ASN A 47 7.30 13.55 1.87
C ASN A 47 6.79 13.91 3.26
N GLY A 48 6.37 12.91 4.01
CA GLY A 48 5.85 13.11 5.36
C GLY A 48 4.45 13.69 5.46
N SER A 49 3.79 14.01 4.33
CA SER A 49 2.49 14.66 4.34
C SER A 49 1.34 13.77 4.83
N LEU A 50 1.56 12.45 4.86
CA LEU A 50 0.56 11.49 5.36
C LEU A 50 0.89 11.04 6.79
N SER A 51 1.62 11.86 7.52
CA SER A 51 1.95 11.59 8.92
C SER A 51 0.68 11.38 9.76
N GLY A 52 0.72 10.38 10.63
CA GLY A 52 -0.41 10.02 11.47
C GLY A 52 -1.37 9.01 10.84
N ARG A 53 -1.23 8.70 9.57
CA ARG A 53 -2.03 7.65 8.91
C ARG A 53 -1.38 6.30 9.11
N THR A 54 -2.22 5.27 9.08
CA THR A 54 -1.77 3.88 9.21
C THR A 54 -2.05 3.12 7.94
N LEU A 55 -1.06 2.40 7.42
CA LEU A 55 -1.17 1.63 6.18
C LEU A 55 -1.23 0.15 6.49
N TYR A 56 -2.24 -0.51 5.91
CA TYR A 56 -2.43 -1.96 5.92
C TYR A 56 -2.23 -2.49 4.51
N PHE A 57 -1.53 -3.59 4.36
CA PHE A 57 -1.23 -4.16 3.04
C PHE A 57 -1.79 -5.56 2.90
N LEU A 58 -2.58 -5.79 1.85
CA LEU A 58 -3.12 -7.10 1.49
C LEU A 58 -2.43 -7.55 0.19
N PHE A 59 -1.73 -8.69 0.24
CA PHE A 59 -0.90 -9.11 -0.87
C PHE A 59 -1.04 -10.62 -1.08
N GLN A 60 -1.62 -11.04 -2.20
CA GLN A 60 -1.96 -12.44 -2.42
C GLN A 60 -1.60 -12.90 -3.83
N GLY A 61 -1.06 -14.11 -3.93
CA GLY A 61 -0.77 -14.78 -5.18
C GLY A 61 -1.16 -16.24 -5.14
N ALA A 62 -1.09 -16.93 -6.27
CA ALA A 62 -1.54 -18.31 -6.39
C ALA A 62 -0.63 -19.29 -5.65
N ALA A 63 0.68 -19.10 -5.69
CA ALA A 63 1.65 -19.96 -5.02
C ALA A 63 2.90 -19.11 -4.70
N PRO A 64 2.77 -18.12 -3.80
CA PRO A 64 3.86 -17.21 -3.56
C PRO A 64 4.98 -17.85 -2.74
N GLU A 65 6.21 -17.59 -3.14
CA GLU A 65 7.37 -17.90 -2.31
C GLU A 65 7.62 -16.75 -1.34
N LYS A 66 8.27 -17.06 -0.23
CA LYS A 66 8.50 -16.07 0.83
C LYS A 66 9.21 -14.80 0.31
N TRP A 67 10.22 -14.96 -0.56
CA TRP A 67 10.97 -13.82 -1.06
C TRP A 67 10.09 -12.85 -1.88
N MET A 68 9.08 -13.38 -2.58
CA MET A 68 8.14 -12.55 -3.34
C MET A 68 7.28 -11.71 -2.40
N LEU A 69 6.79 -12.33 -1.33
CA LEU A 69 5.99 -11.63 -0.33
C LEU A 69 6.82 -10.59 0.41
N ASP A 70 8.06 -10.93 0.74
CA ASP A 70 8.99 -10.02 1.41
C ASP A 70 9.33 -8.82 0.52
N ALA A 71 9.46 -9.02 -0.79
CA ALA A 71 9.73 -7.92 -1.72
C ALA A 71 8.58 -6.93 -1.79
N GLY A 72 7.33 -7.41 -1.85
CA GLY A 72 6.15 -6.55 -1.84
C GLY A 72 6.03 -5.79 -0.54
N GLU A 73 6.23 -6.46 0.59
CA GLU A 73 6.19 -5.83 1.90
C GLU A 73 7.29 -4.76 2.03
N TYR A 74 8.49 -5.04 1.56
CA TYR A 74 9.58 -4.07 1.58
C TYR A 74 9.18 -2.79 0.84
N THR A 75 8.61 -2.94 -0.36
CA THR A 75 8.16 -1.80 -1.16
C THR A 75 7.12 -0.96 -0.39
N MET A 76 6.15 -1.62 0.23
CA MET A 76 5.10 -0.92 0.96
C MET A 76 5.61 -0.26 2.23
N LYS A 77 6.55 -0.87 2.92
CA LYS A 77 7.20 -0.26 4.09
C LYS A 77 7.97 1.00 3.70
N ARG A 78 8.68 0.96 2.57
CA ARG A 78 9.40 2.14 2.07
C ARG A 78 8.45 3.25 1.66
N PHE A 79 7.34 2.89 1.02
CA PHE A 79 6.30 3.84 0.66
C PHE A 79 5.71 4.51 1.90
N ALA A 80 5.35 3.72 2.90
CA ALA A 80 4.81 4.26 4.15
C ALA A 80 5.81 5.20 4.82
N ALA A 81 7.07 4.79 4.91
CA ALA A 81 8.11 5.59 5.57
C ALA A 81 8.32 6.93 4.87
N LEU A 82 8.33 6.94 3.54
CA LEU A 82 8.54 8.17 2.77
C LEU A 82 7.47 9.22 3.05
N TYR A 83 6.22 8.79 3.24
CA TYR A 83 5.10 9.71 3.48
C TYR A 83 4.72 9.84 4.96
N GLY A 84 5.48 9.22 5.84
CA GLY A 84 5.28 9.38 7.29
C GLY A 84 4.19 8.51 7.88
N MET A 85 3.71 7.51 7.13
CA MET A 85 2.68 6.60 7.62
C MET A 85 3.27 5.52 8.52
N LYS A 86 2.45 5.05 9.48
CA LYS A 86 2.77 3.85 10.23
C LYS A 86 2.36 2.63 9.41
N PHE A 87 3.28 1.69 9.23
CA PHE A 87 2.97 0.44 8.55
C PHE A 87 2.45 -0.59 9.56
N ALA A 88 1.18 -0.94 9.46
CA ALA A 88 0.52 -1.82 10.44
C ALA A 88 0.84 -3.30 10.20
N GLY A 89 1.01 -3.70 8.95
CA GLY A 89 1.33 -5.08 8.63
C GLY A 89 0.84 -5.51 7.27
N THR A 90 1.19 -6.74 6.91
CA THR A 90 0.81 -7.37 5.65
C THR A 90 -0.03 -8.61 5.95
N ALA A 91 -1.08 -8.82 5.17
CA ALA A 91 -1.84 -10.07 5.17
C ALA A 91 -1.73 -10.72 3.80
N THR A 92 -1.33 -11.98 3.76
CA THR A 92 -1.16 -12.74 2.52
C THR A 92 -2.19 -13.84 2.36
N ASN A 93 -3.07 -14.00 3.33
CA ASN A 93 -4.17 -14.96 3.31
C ASN A 93 -5.28 -14.50 4.25
N ARG A 94 -6.40 -15.23 4.21
CA ARG A 94 -7.58 -14.88 5.01
C ARG A 94 -7.30 -14.87 6.51
N SER A 95 -6.55 -15.84 7.00
CA SER A 95 -6.20 -15.95 8.43
C SER A 95 -5.40 -14.72 8.90
N GLU A 96 -4.40 -14.33 8.12
CA GLU A 96 -3.60 -13.14 8.42
C GLU A 96 -4.43 -11.86 8.34
N ALA A 97 -5.34 -11.79 7.37
CA ALA A 97 -6.23 -10.63 7.24
C ALA A 97 -7.13 -10.50 8.47
N ALA A 98 -7.67 -11.62 8.97
CA ALA A 98 -8.49 -11.60 10.17
C ALA A 98 -7.71 -11.12 11.39
N LYS A 99 -6.46 -11.55 11.54
CA LYS A 99 -5.60 -11.09 12.65
C LYS A 99 -5.28 -9.61 12.50
N LEU A 100 -4.97 -9.17 11.29
CA LEU A 100 -4.61 -7.79 11.02
C LEU A 100 -5.79 -6.85 11.27
N SER A 101 -7.01 -7.28 10.97
CA SER A 101 -8.21 -6.48 11.18
C SER A 101 -8.46 -6.13 12.65
N LYS A 102 -7.92 -6.91 13.57
CA LYS A 102 -8.05 -6.64 15.01
C LYS A 102 -7.30 -5.39 15.45
N LYS A 103 -6.41 -4.88 14.61
CA LYS A 103 -5.70 -3.63 14.90
C LYS A 103 -6.48 -2.38 14.49
N LEU A 104 -7.57 -2.56 13.78
CA LEU A 104 -8.40 -1.44 13.32
C LEU A 104 -9.16 -0.75 14.45
#